data_1003c5955be64e7a84f2d999cdb3ad20
#
_entry.id   1003c5955be64e7a84f2d999cdb3ad20
#
_cell.length_a   1.000
_cell.length_b   1.000
_cell.length_c   1.000
_cell.angle_alpha   90.00
_cell.angle_beta   90.00
_cell.angle_gamma   90.00
#
_symmetry.space_group_name_H-M   'P 1'
#
loop_
_entity.id
_entity.type
_entity.pdbx_description
1 polymer ?
#
loop_
_entity_poly.entity_id
_entity_poly.type
_entity_poly.pdbx_seq_one_letter_code
_entity_poly.pdbx_strand_id
1 'polypeptide(L)'
;IKGDILDIESFSKKLPQKLTAVFHTAASTNTWFKNNDIQTKTNIEGTKNILKLAQEKSVEKYIHISSVVVFGIHKTLTNITENLSISGADSWINYVKTKTAAENYVLSQNKIDSVIINPTHIIGPGDTQNWARLIQMIAKNKLPSIPNGAGSFVDVRDVAAGIIQSFHHGKPGENYLLGGTDMNFKQFVHTVADKLEVKPTKVQLPNFLLKTLAHVKNNISRITNKEPDITPESVALISDLYGCDAKKARNDLHYQTRSIDETLTDTLGFLTKEKLI
;
A
#
# COMPACT_ATOMS: atom_id res chain seq x y z
N ILE A 1 7.71 20.05 10.41
CA ILE A 1 7.88 20.95 9.25
C ILE A 1 6.83 20.57 8.23
N LYS A 2 5.99 21.51 7.82
CA LYS A 2 5.04 21.32 6.71
C LYS A 2 5.76 21.67 5.39
N GLY A 3 5.55 20.85 4.35
CA GLY A 3 6.14 21.05 3.03
C GLY A 3 5.44 20.18 1.97
N ASP A 4 5.81 20.40 0.71
CA ASP A 4 5.34 19.61 -0.44
C ASP A 4 6.54 18.96 -1.12
N ILE A 5 6.49 17.65 -1.35
CA ILE A 5 7.55 16.90 -2.03
C ILE A 5 7.72 17.29 -3.51
N LEU A 6 6.73 17.98 -4.08
CA LEU A 6 6.81 18.57 -5.42
C LEU A 6 7.45 19.96 -5.41
N ASP A 7 7.50 20.62 -4.24
CA ASP A 7 8.17 21.90 -4.00
C ASP A 7 9.14 21.77 -2.82
N ILE A 8 10.33 21.30 -3.11
CA ILE A 8 11.38 21.07 -2.09
C ILE A 8 11.78 22.34 -1.37
N GLU A 9 11.72 23.51 -2.01
CA GLU A 9 12.08 24.78 -1.39
C GLU A 9 11.12 25.16 -0.25
N SER A 10 9.88 24.67 -0.29
CA SER A 10 8.87 24.93 0.75
C SER A 10 9.30 24.47 2.15
N PHE A 11 10.24 23.51 2.24
CA PHE A 11 10.67 22.94 3.52
C PHE A 11 12.17 22.67 3.68
N SER A 12 12.94 22.50 2.58
CA SER A 12 14.35 22.06 2.64
C SER A 12 15.24 22.96 3.49
N LYS A 13 15.00 24.29 3.45
CA LYS A 13 15.74 25.28 4.27
C LYS A 13 15.46 25.16 5.76
N LYS A 14 14.35 24.50 6.14
CA LYS A 14 13.95 24.28 7.54
C LYS A 14 14.49 22.96 8.10
N LEU A 15 15.07 22.11 7.26
CA LEU A 15 15.65 20.85 7.68
C LEU A 15 17.00 21.07 8.37
N PRO A 16 17.39 20.21 9.31
CA PRO A 16 18.73 20.21 9.88
C PRO A 16 19.80 20.13 8.78
N GLN A 17 20.98 20.68 9.09
CA GLN A 17 22.14 20.62 8.19
C GLN A 17 22.56 19.17 7.92
N LYS A 18 22.56 18.33 8.97
CA LYS A 18 22.91 16.92 8.91
C LYS A 18 21.66 16.08 9.18
N LEU A 19 21.41 15.12 8.31
CA LEU A 19 20.36 14.09 8.43
C LEU A 19 21.04 12.72 8.38
N THR A 20 20.63 11.82 9.24
CA THR A 20 21.15 10.44 9.24
C THR A 20 20.45 9.58 8.18
N ALA A 21 19.13 9.69 8.07
CA ALA A 21 18.35 8.89 7.13
C ALA A 21 17.14 9.65 6.60
N VAL A 22 16.64 9.18 5.46
CA VAL A 22 15.34 9.57 4.92
C VAL A 22 14.47 8.33 4.77
N PHE A 23 13.28 8.36 5.38
CA PHE A 23 12.23 7.37 5.21
C PHE A 23 11.15 7.99 4.33
N HIS A 24 11.16 7.64 3.04
CA HIS A 24 10.23 8.21 2.07
C HIS A 24 8.94 7.40 2.00
N THR A 25 7.94 7.82 2.78
CA THR A 25 6.62 7.17 2.87
C THR A 25 5.55 7.91 2.04
N ALA A 26 5.85 9.14 1.59
CA ALA A 26 4.87 9.97 0.90
C ALA A 26 4.56 9.41 -0.49
N ALA A 27 3.30 9.04 -0.72
CA ALA A 27 2.80 8.57 -2.00
C ALA A 27 1.29 8.77 -2.12
N SER A 28 0.79 8.85 -3.36
CA SER A 28 -0.64 8.79 -3.65
C SER A 28 -1.03 7.36 -4.01
N THR A 29 -2.04 6.81 -3.31
CA THR A 29 -2.61 5.47 -3.54
C THR A 29 -3.97 5.52 -4.22
N ASN A 30 -4.42 6.69 -4.66
CA ASN A 30 -5.73 6.89 -5.26
C ASN A 30 -5.87 6.11 -6.57
N THR A 31 -7.04 5.53 -6.82
CA THR A 31 -7.33 4.75 -8.02
C THR A 31 -8.32 5.42 -8.98
N TRP A 32 -8.72 6.67 -8.72
CA TRP A 32 -9.58 7.40 -9.62
C TRP A 32 -8.78 8.06 -10.73
N PHE A 33 -9.13 7.79 -11.98
CA PHE A 33 -8.39 8.23 -13.17
C PHE A 33 -8.12 9.75 -13.23
N LYS A 34 -8.99 10.58 -12.64
CA LYS A 34 -8.80 12.05 -12.60
C LYS A 34 -7.62 12.47 -11.74
N ASN A 35 -7.20 11.61 -10.84
CA ASN A 35 -6.05 11.84 -9.97
C ASN A 35 -4.74 11.25 -10.54
N ASN A 36 -4.77 10.64 -11.74
CA ASN A 36 -3.59 9.99 -12.31
C ASN A 36 -2.41 10.96 -12.52
N ASP A 37 -2.67 12.18 -12.98
CA ASP A 37 -1.59 13.16 -13.20
C ASP A 37 -0.93 13.58 -11.91
N ILE A 38 -1.73 13.91 -10.88
CA ILE A 38 -1.17 14.27 -9.58
C ILE A 38 -0.51 13.07 -8.90
N GLN A 39 -1.08 11.86 -9.05
CA GLN A 39 -0.47 10.63 -8.55
C GLN A 39 0.89 10.38 -9.21
N THR A 40 0.98 10.53 -10.54
CA THR A 40 2.23 10.35 -11.28
C THR A 40 3.29 11.35 -10.82
N LYS A 41 2.94 12.63 -10.69
CA LYS A 41 3.84 13.64 -10.17
C LYS A 41 4.28 13.31 -8.74
N THR A 42 3.33 13.04 -7.85
CA THR A 42 3.64 12.75 -6.44
C THR A 42 4.54 11.52 -6.31
N ASN A 43 4.20 10.41 -6.99
CA ASN A 43 4.91 9.15 -6.80
C ASN A 43 6.26 9.12 -7.53
N ILE A 44 6.39 9.76 -8.68
CA ILE A 44 7.63 9.73 -9.47
C ILE A 44 8.47 10.97 -9.20
N GLU A 45 7.96 12.18 -9.50
CA GLU A 45 8.76 13.39 -9.35
C GLU A 45 8.99 13.71 -7.86
N GLY A 46 8.01 13.49 -7.00
CA GLY A 46 8.18 13.61 -5.55
C GLY A 46 9.28 12.69 -5.02
N THR A 47 9.33 11.42 -5.48
CA THR A 47 10.41 10.49 -5.11
C THR A 47 11.77 10.97 -5.61
N LYS A 48 11.87 11.43 -6.87
CA LYS A 48 13.11 11.99 -7.43
C LYS A 48 13.61 13.19 -6.60
N ASN A 49 12.71 14.09 -6.26
CA ASN A 49 13.01 15.28 -5.49
C ASN A 49 13.54 14.94 -4.09
N ILE A 50 12.87 14.04 -3.36
CA ILE A 50 13.30 13.64 -2.03
C ILE A 50 14.61 12.85 -2.07
N LEU A 51 14.81 11.99 -3.06
CA LEU A 51 16.08 11.27 -3.23
C LEU A 51 17.23 12.23 -3.53
N LYS A 52 17.02 13.22 -4.41
CA LYS A 52 18.00 14.27 -4.70
C LYS A 52 18.34 15.06 -3.44
N LEU A 53 17.33 15.47 -2.68
CA LEU A 53 17.53 16.17 -1.39
C LEU A 53 18.33 15.30 -0.41
N ALA A 54 18.05 14.01 -0.32
CA ALA A 54 18.79 13.07 0.53
C ALA A 54 20.28 12.98 0.11
N GLN A 55 20.55 12.94 -1.19
CA GLN A 55 21.91 12.96 -1.73
C GLN A 55 22.64 14.28 -1.42
N GLU A 56 21.98 15.42 -1.61
CA GLU A 56 22.53 16.77 -1.29
C GLU A 56 22.85 16.92 0.20
N LYS A 57 22.05 16.30 1.07
CA LYS A 57 22.25 16.27 2.53
C LYS A 57 23.22 15.18 2.97
N SER A 58 23.73 14.36 2.05
CA SER A 58 24.67 13.27 2.32
C SER A 58 24.17 12.34 3.43
N VAL A 59 22.87 11.96 3.39
CA VAL A 59 22.31 11.01 4.37
C VAL A 59 22.98 9.64 4.23
N GLU A 60 23.08 8.92 5.33
CA GLU A 60 23.73 7.60 5.36
C GLU A 60 22.91 6.54 4.60
N LYS A 61 21.57 6.62 4.70
CA LYS A 61 20.67 5.64 4.07
C LYS A 61 19.33 6.28 3.66
N TYR A 62 18.85 5.89 2.50
CA TYR A 62 17.53 6.24 1.97
C TYR A 62 16.64 5.01 1.96
N ILE A 63 15.53 5.04 2.69
CA ILE A 63 14.56 3.95 2.73
C ILE A 63 13.33 4.37 1.92
N HIS A 64 13.10 3.67 0.81
CA HIS A 64 11.95 3.90 -0.08
C HIS A 64 10.82 2.93 0.22
N ILE A 65 9.68 3.47 0.61
CA ILE A 65 8.48 2.65 0.81
C ILE A 65 7.75 2.52 -0.53
N SER A 66 7.96 1.37 -1.17
CA SER A 66 7.32 0.94 -2.40
C SER A 66 5.99 0.20 -2.12
N SER A 67 5.72 -0.88 -2.80
CA SER A 67 4.52 -1.71 -2.58
C SER A 67 4.69 -3.07 -3.25
N VAL A 68 4.03 -4.09 -2.75
CA VAL A 68 3.92 -5.42 -3.39
C VAL A 68 3.38 -5.36 -4.83
N VAL A 69 2.61 -4.33 -5.18
CA VAL A 69 2.02 -4.18 -6.53
C VAL A 69 3.04 -4.05 -7.66
N VAL A 70 4.31 -3.75 -7.35
CA VAL A 70 5.39 -3.68 -8.36
C VAL A 70 5.68 -5.05 -9.01
N PHE A 71 5.34 -6.13 -8.33
CA PHE A 71 5.44 -7.50 -8.87
C PHE A 71 4.31 -7.85 -9.84
N GLY A 72 3.34 -6.94 -10.06
CA GLY A 72 2.23 -7.12 -10.99
C GLY A 72 0.93 -7.55 -10.32
N ILE A 73 -0.07 -7.88 -11.15
CA ILE A 73 -1.39 -8.33 -10.73
C ILE A 73 -1.57 -9.78 -11.16
N HIS A 74 -1.92 -10.66 -10.24
CA HIS A 74 -1.94 -12.11 -10.43
C HIS A 74 -3.36 -12.65 -10.57
N LYS A 75 -3.59 -13.48 -11.58
CA LYS A 75 -4.89 -14.15 -11.84
C LYS A 75 -5.04 -15.47 -11.14
N THR A 76 -3.93 -16.06 -10.71
CA THR A 76 -3.85 -17.31 -9.95
C THR A 76 -3.04 -17.07 -8.70
N LEU A 77 -3.31 -17.84 -7.65
CA LEU A 77 -2.59 -17.68 -6.38
C LEU A 77 -1.09 -17.82 -6.60
N THR A 78 -0.37 -16.73 -6.41
CA THR A 78 1.08 -16.62 -6.58
C THR A 78 1.71 -16.31 -5.24
N ASN A 79 2.72 -17.06 -4.83
CA ASN A 79 3.51 -16.74 -3.64
C ASN A 79 4.60 -15.73 -4.04
N ILE A 80 4.42 -14.46 -3.68
CA ILE A 80 5.36 -13.39 -4.01
C ILE A 80 6.57 -13.49 -3.10
N THR A 81 7.73 -13.48 -3.73
CA THR A 81 9.06 -13.39 -3.10
C THR A 81 9.85 -12.28 -3.79
N GLU A 82 10.92 -11.79 -3.17
CA GLU A 82 11.80 -10.76 -3.75
C GLU A 82 12.53 -11.23 -5.02
N ASN A 83 12.56 -12.55 -5.27
CA ASN A 83 13.15 -13.13 -6.50
C ASN A 83 12.21 -13.06 -7.70
N LEU A 84 10.93 -12.72 -7.48
CA LEU A 84 9.99 -12.56 -8.57
C LEU A 84 10.31 -11.28 -9.36
N SER A 85 10.23 -11.37 -10.68
CA SER A 85 10.49 -10.22 -11.54
C SER A 85 9.49 -9.09 -11.30
N ILE A 86 9.97 -7.86 -11.22
CA ILE A 86 9.14 -6.65 -11.19
C ILE A 86 8.46 -6.51 -12.55
N SER A 87 7.14 -6.63 -12.60
CA SER A 87 6.34 -6.61 -13.84
C SER A 87 5.30 -5.49 -13.90
N GLY A 88 5.27 -4.62 -12.89
CA GLY A 88 4.28 -3.55 -12.80
C GLY A 88 4.42 -2.43 -13.82
N ALA A 89 5.56 -2.32 -14.54
CA ALA A 89 5.80 -1.24 -15.51
C ALA A 89 4.77 -1.22 -16.64
N ASP A 90 4.35 -2.38 -17.12
CA ASP A 90 3.38 -2.54 -18.22
C ASP A 90 1.92 -2.56 -17.74
N SER A 91 1.68 -2.36 -16.46
CA SER A 91 0.33 -2.34 -15.90
C SER A 91 -0.49 -1.18 -16.49
N TRP A 92 -1.77 -1.41 -16.75
CA TRP A 92 -2.71 -0.35 -17.12
C TRP A 92 -3.13 0.51 -15.91
N ILE A 93 -2.88 0.05 -14.67
CA ILE A 93 -3.20 0.73 -13.42
C ILE A 93 -2.12 1.76 -13.12
N ASN A 94 -2.49 3.04 -13.06
CA ASN A 94 -1.53 4.12 -12.86
C ASN A 94 -0.75 4.00 -11.54
N TYR A 95 -1.41 3.59 -10.47
CA TYR A 95 -0.75 3.35 -9.17
C TYR A 95 0.38 2.34 -9.30
N VAL A 96 0.13 1.19 -9.95
CA VAL A 96 1.13 0.13 -10.16
C VAL A 96 2.30 0.66 -10.98
N LYS A 97 2.03 1.32 -12.10
CA LYS A 97 3.08 1.93 -12.95
C LYS A 97 3.94 2.91 -12.19
N THR A 98 3.31 3.82 -11.43
CA THR A 98 4.05 4.90 -10.76
C THR A 98 4.89 4.39 -9.60
N LYS A 99 4.42 3.39 -8.84
CA LYS A 99 5.22 2.74 -7.79
C LYS A 99 6.40 1.98 -8.39
N THR A 100 6.18 1.27 -9.49
CA THR A 100 7.25 0.55 -10.21
C THR A 100 8.29 1.52 -10.79
N ALA A 101 7.85 2.61 -11.41
CA ALA A 101 8.77 3.63 -11.95
C ALA A 101 9.60 4.30 -10.85
N ALA A 102 8.99 4.62 -9.71
CA ALA A 102 9.68 5.20 -8.56
C ALA A 102 10.72 4.25 -7.98
N GLU A 103 10.37 2.97 -7.76
CA GLU A 103 11.28 1.95 -7.26
C GLU A 103 12.48 1.74 -8.21
N ASN A 104 12.21 1.55 -9.50
CA ASN A 104 13.26 1.39 -10.51
C ASN A 104 14.19 2.62 -10.56
N TYR A 105 13.63 3.82 -10.43
CA TYR A 105 14.43 5.04 -10.37
C TYR A 105 15.36 5.04 -9.15
N VAL A 106 14.85 4.72 -7.96
CA VAL A 106 15.67 4.66 -6.74
C VAL A 106 16.79 3.63 -6.88
N LEU A 107 16.48 2.42 -7.37
CA LEU A 107 17.45 1.34 -7.57
C LEU A 107 18.51 1.67 -8.62
N SER A 108 18.19 2.53 -9.60
CA SER A 108 19.15 2.96 -10.62
C SER A 108 20.18 3.98 -10.09
N GLN A 109 19.99 4.51 -8.88
CA GLN A 109 20.86 5.52 -8.30
C GLN A 109 21.89 4.90 -7.38
N ASN A 110 23.18 5.14 -7.67
CA ASN A 110 24.32 4.57 -6.93
C ASN A 110 25.03 5.58 -6.00
N LYS A 111 24.48 6.79 -5.85
CA LYS A 111 25.08 7.87 -5.05
C LYS A 111 24.68 7.84 -3.58
N ILE A 112 23.80 6.95 -3.19
CA ILE A 112 23.28 6.83 -1.85
C ILE A 112 22.87 5.38 -1.58
N ASP A 113 23.14 4.89 -0.40
CA ASP A 113 22.69 3.58 0.04
C ASP A 113 21.16 3.59 0.18
N SER A 114 20.50 2.90 -0.75
CA SER A 114 19.04 2.83 -0.79
C SER A 114 18.55 1.43 -0.44
N VAL A 115 17.48 1.35 0.35
CA VAL A 115 16.76 0.10 0.65
C VAL A 115 15.31 0.27 0.25
N ILE A 116 14.76 -0.74 -0.41
CA ILE A 116 13.37 -0.75 -0.84
C ILE A 116 12.53 -1.59 0.13
N ILE A 117 11.37 -1.08 0.50
CA ILE A 117 10.38 -1.81 1.29
C ILE A 117 9.11 -1.98 0.47
N ASN A 118 8.67 -3.21 0.30
CA ASN A 118 7.45 -3.57 -0.43
C ASN A 118 6.39 -4.12 0.54
N PRO A 119 5.61 -3.25 1.22
CA PRO A 119 4.54 -3.72 2.08
C PRO A 119 3.40 -4.33 1.26
N THR A 120 2.66 -5.24 1.91
CA THR A 120 1.43 -5.83 1.38
C THR A 120 0.20 -5.02 1.82
N HIS A 121 -0.93 -5.66 2.13
CA HIS A 121 -2.13 -4.97 2.59
C HIS A 121 -1.97 -4.47 4.04
N ILE A 122 -1.59 -3.21 4.19
CA ILE A 122 -1.39 -2.59 5.52
C ILE A 122 -2.76 -2.29 6.13
N ILE A 123 -3.01 -2.82 7.33
CA ILE A 123 -4.18 -2.53 8.16
C ILE A 123 -3.72 -2.15 9.57
N GLY A 124 -4.55 -1.50 10.35
CA GLY A 124 -4.20 -1.19 11.74
C GLY A 124 -4.77 0.13 12.24
N PRO A 125 -4.52 0.45 13.51
CA PRO A 125 -4.87 1.74 14.08
C PRO A 125 -4.25 2.90 13.28
N GLY A 126 -5.05 3.95 13.04
CA GLY A 126 -4.65 5.11 12.23
C GLY A 126 -5.16 5.08 10.78
N ASP A 127 -5.57 3.94 10.24
CA ASP A 127 -6.24 3.90 8.94
C ASP A 127 -7.68 4.42 9.07
N THR A 128 -8.01 5.44 8.28
CA THR A 128 -9.35 6.02 8.19
C THR A 128 -9.93 5.97 6.79
N GLN A 129 -9.17 5.48 5.80
CA GLN A 129 -9.50 5.61 4.38
C GLN A 129 -9.54 4.26 3.64
N ASN A 130 -8.47 3.48 3.70
CA ASN A 130 -8.28 2.31 2.85
C ASN A 130 -9.09 1.10 3.35
N TRP A 131 -8.47 0.21 4.10
CA TRP A 131 -9.14 -0.97 4.67
C TRP A 131 -10.18 -0.61 5.73
N ALA A 132 -9.99 0.53 6.43
CA ALA A 132 -10.99 1.09 7.34
C ALA A 132 -12.34 1.31 6.63
N ARG A 133 -12.34 1.75 5.37
CA ARG A 133 -13.59 1.93 4.60
C ARG A 133 -14.32 0.60 4.38
N LEU A 134 -13.58 -0.47 4.06
CA LEU A 134 -14.17 -1.81 3.94
C LEU A 134 -14.75 -2.28 5.28
N ILE A 135 -14.02 -2.10 6.37
CA ILE A 135 -14.47 -2.45 7.72
C ILE A 135 -15.73 -1.65 8.08
N GLN A 136 -15.79 -0.35 7.79
CA GLN A 136 -16.99 0.47 8.01
C GLN A 136 -18.18 -0.03 7.20
N MET A 137 -17.98 -0.47 5.96
CA MET A 137 -19.07 -1.05 5.15
C MET A 137 -19.57 -2.36 5.75
N ILE A 138 -18.70 -3.19 6.30
CA ILE A 138 -19.08 -4.42 7.03
C ILE A 138 -19.88 -4.06 8.28
N ALA A 139 -19.35 -3.17 9.13
CA ALA A 139 -20.00 -2.74 10.38
C ALA A 139 -21.42 -2.17 10.15
N LYS A 140 -21.60 -1.43 9.05
CA LYS A 140 -22.88 -0.80 8.70
C LYS A 140 -23.80 -1.70 7.86
N ASN A 141 -23.44 -2.97 7.63
CA ASN A 141 -24.14 -3.90 6.74
C ASN A 141 -24.37 -3.33 5.31
N LYS A 142 -23.39 -2.56 4.81
CA LYS A 142 -23.45 -1.89 3.50
C LYS A 142 -22.51 -2.48 2.46
N LEU A 143 -21.79 -3.58 2.78
CA LEU A 143 -20.92 -4.24 1.82
C LEU A 143 -21.78 -5.00 0.79
N PRO A 144 -21.80 -4.59 -0.49
CA PRO A 144 -22.71 -5.17 -1.48
C PRO A 144 -22.28 -6.58 -1.90
N SER A 145 -21.00 -6.85 -1.90
CA SER A 145 -20.44 -8.17 -2.22
C SER A 145 -19.02 -8.31 -1.70
N ILE A 146 -18.60 -9.55 -1.48
CA ILE A 146 -17.24 -9.89 -1.10
C ILE A 146 -16.37 -9.99 -2.37
N PRO A 147 -15.21 -9.32 -2.45
CA PRO A 147 -14.27 -9.49 -3.56
C PRO A 147 -13.71 -10.92 -3.64
N ASN A 148 -13.40 -11.37 -4.86
CA ASN A 148 -12.82 -12.70 -5.11
C ASN A 148 -11.29 -12.68 -5.16
N GLY A 149 -10.65 -11.89 -4.29
CA GLY A 149 -9.21 -11.79 -4.20
C GLY A 149 -8.65 -12.48 -2.95
N ALA A 150 -7.32 -12.52 -2.90
CA ALA A 150 -6.55 -12.93 -1.74
C ALA A 150 -5.27 -12.10 -1.67
N GLY A 151 -4.77 -11.89 -0.47
CA GLY A 151 -3.54 -11.14 -0.25
C GLY A 151 -3.01 -11.35 1.15
N SER A 152 -1.88 -10.74 1.42
CA SER A 152 -1.21 -10.78 2.70
C SER A 152 -1.58 -9.52 3.50
N PHE A 153 -2.14 -9.68 4.69
CA PHE A 153 -2.55 -8.57 5.55
C PHE A 153 -1.55 -8.38 6.69
N VAL A 154 -1.06 -7.16 6.84
CA VAL A 154 0.00 -6.84 7.80
C VAL A 154 -0.37 -5.64 8.68
N ASP A 155 0.03 -5.69 9.94
CA ASP A 155 -0.17 -4.60 10.89
C ASP A 155 0.71 -3.39 10.54
N VAL A 156 0.14 -2.20 10.55
CA VAL A 156 0.87 -0.94 10.29
C VAL A 156 2.06 -0.74 11.24
N ARG A 157 1.97 -1.21 12.49
CA ARG A 157 3.04 -1.11 13.49
C ARG A 157 4.20 -2.05 13.17
N ASP A 158 3.90 -3.23 12.62
CA ASP A 158 4.93 -4.18 12.18
C ASP A 158 5.64 -3.68 10.93
N VAL A 159 4.89 -3.07 10.00
CA VAL A 159 5.49 -2.39 8.85
C VAL A 159 6.40 -1.25 9.31
N ALA A 160 5.95 -0.41 10.24
CA ALA A 160 6.77 0.68 10.79
C ALA A 160 8.04 0.16 11.47
N ALA A 161 7.93 -0.91 12.27
CA ALA A 161 9.08 -1.57 12.88
C ALA A 161 10.04 -2.12 11.82
N GLY A 162 9.54 -2.83 10.80
CA GLY A 162 10.34 -3.34 9.68
C GLY A 162 11.06 -2.23 8.90
N ILE A 163 10.39 -1.10 8.68
CA ILE A 163 11.00 0.10 8.06
C ILE A 163 12.16 0.63 8.92
N ILE A 164 12.00 0.72 10.24
CA ILE A 164 13.07 1.14 11.14
C ILE A 164 14.23 0.12 11.13
N GLN A 165 13.93 -1.16 11.19
CA GLN A 165 14.95 -2.21 11.12
C GLN A 165 15.71 -2.21 9.79
N SER A 166 15.07 -1.79 8.69
CA SER A 166 15.76 -1.68 7.40
C SER A 166 16.82 -0.60 7.36
N PHE A 167 16.72 0.43 8.20
CA PHE A 167 17.82 1.39 8.38
C PHE A 167 19.05 0.73 9.00
N HIS A 168 18.85 -0.10 10.02
CA HIS A 168 19.96 -0.74 10.75
C HIS A 168 20.55 -1.94 9.99
N HIS A 169 19.72 -2.78 9.38
CA HIS A 169 20.09 -4.09 8.89
C HIS A 169 19.88 -4.27 7.36
N GLY A 170 19.14 -3.38 6.74
CA GLY A 170 18.85 -3.46 5.30
C GLY A 170 20.11 -3.27 4.46
N LYS A 171 20.32 -4.16 3.49
CA LYS A 171 21.45 -4.13 2.57
C LYS A 171 21.18 -3.13 1.44
N PRO A 172 22.15 -2.27 1.08
CA PRO A 172 22.01 -1.34 -0.04
C PRO A 172 21.64 -2.05 -1.35
N GLY A 173 20.70 -1.47 -2.09
CA GLY A 173 20.22 -2.02 -3.35
C GLY A 173 19.22 -3.17 -3.23
N GLU A 174 18.92 -3.63 -2.02
CA GLU A 174 18.01 -4.75 -1.79
C GLU A 174 16.58 -4.26 -1.53
N ASN A 175 15.62 -5.10 -1.91
CA ASN A 175 14.22 -4.94 -1.56
C ASN A 175 13.79 -6.00 -0.52
N TYR A 176 12.82 -5.63 0.31
CA TYR A 176 12.28 -6.47 1.37
C TYR A 176 10.75 -6.43 1.34
N LEU A 177 10.14 -7.60 1.19
CA LEU A 177 8.70 -7.77 1.33
C LEU A 177 8.30 -7.75 2.80
N LEU A 178 7.36 -6.90 3.17
CA LEU A 178 6.75 -6.89 4.49
C LEU A 178 5.31 -7.42 4.39
N GLY A 179 5.20 -8.73 4.41
CA GLY A 179 3.93 -9.45 4.46
C GLY A 179 3.52 -9.82 5.88
N GLY A 180 2.27 -10.22 6.03
CA GLY A 180 1.69 -10.65 7.31
C GLY A 180 0.94 -11.96 7.17
N THR A 181 -0.36 -11.97 7.46
CA THR A 181 -1.22 -13.16 7.33
C THR A 181 -1.84 -13.23 5.94
N ASP A 182 -1.57 -14.33 5.23
CA ASP A 182 -2.19 -14.58 3.94
C ASP A 182 -3.62 -15.06 4.15
N MET A 183 -4.59 -14.39 3.50
CA MET A 183 -5.98 -14.79 3.53
C MET A 183 -6.76 -14.27 2.32
N ASN A 184 -7.86 -14.95 1.98
CA ASN A 184 -8.78 -14.43 0.99
C ASN A 184 -9.76 -13.42 1.60
N PHE A 185 -10.35 -12.57 0.75
CA PHE A 185 -11.26 -11.52 1.24
C PHE A 185 -12.50 -12.07 1.94
N LYS A 186 -12.95 -13.28 1.61
CA LYS A 186 -14.07 -13.90 2.31
C LYS A 186 -13.70 -14.18 3.77
N GLN A 187 -12.53 -14.76 4.01
CA GLN A 187 -12.02 -14.98 5.37
C GLN A 187 -11.90 -13.65 6.10
N PHE A 188 -11.28 -12.64 5.48
CA PHE A 188 -11.15 -11.30 6.08
C PHE A 188 -12.50 -10.71 6.49
N VAL A 189 -13.47 -10.67 5.56
CA VAL A 189 -14.82 -10.11 5.82
C VAL A 189 -15.53 -10.87 6.93
N HIS A 190 -15.45 -12.21 6.94
CA HIS A 190 -16.07 -13.02 8.00
C HIS A 190 -15.40 -12.78 9.35
N THR A 191 -14.07 -12.77 9.42
CA THR A 191 -13.36 -12.47 10.69
C THR A 191 -13.71 -11.10 11.25
N VAL A 192 -13.80 -10.07 10.40
CA VAL A 192 -14.23 -8.73 10.82
C VAL A 192 -15.67 -8.73 11.29
N ALA A 193 -16.57 -9.39 10.55
CA ALA A 193 -18.00 -9.45 10.89
C ALA A 193 -18.24 -10.17 12.21
N ASP A 194 -17.52 -11.30 12.44
CA ASP A 194 -17.60 -12.06 13.70
C ASP A 194 -17.15 -11.22 14.89
N LYS A 195 -16.04 -10.46 14.75
CA LYS A 195 -15.57 -9.55 15.81
C LYS A 195 -16.51 -8.37 16.09
N LEU A 196 -17.29 -7.94 15.10
CA LEU A 196 -18.29 -6.87 15.24
C LEU A 196 -19.67 -7.40 15.62
N GLU A 197 -19.85 -8.72 15.74
CA GLU A 197 -21.13 -9.38 15.99
C GLU A 197 -22.21 -9.00 14.95
N VAL A 198 -21.79 -8.77 13.68
CA VAL A 198 -22.70 -8.45 12.58
C VAL A 198 -22.76 -9.61 11.57
N LYS A 199 -23.85 -9.70 10.81
CA LYS A 199 -23.99 -10.73 9.78
C LYS A 199 -23.23 -10.28 8.52
N PRO A 200 -22.21 -11.05 8.06
CA PRO A 200 -21.52 -10.70 6.83
C PRO A 200 -22.42 -10.88 5.61
N THR A 201 -22.21 -10.09 4.56
CA THR A 201 -22.83 -10.39 3.27
C THR A 201 -22.37 -11.76 2.77
N LYS A 202 -23.31 -12.52 2.21
CA LYS A 202 -23.01 -13.82 1.57
C LYS A 202 -22.80 -13.70 0.06
N VAL A 203 -23.03 -12.50 -0.47
CA VAL A 203 -22.96 -12.28 -1.92
C VAL A 203 -21.52 -12.21 -2.36
N GLN A 204 -21.14 -13.06 -3.31
CA GLN A 204 -19.88 -12.98 -4.06
C GLN A 204 -20.24 -12.75 -5.53
N LEU A 205 -20.01 -11.56 -6.01
CA LEU A 205 -20.22 -11.27 -7.43
C LEU A 205 -19.01 -11.77 -8.23
N PRO A 206 -19.26 -12.41 -9.38
CA PRO A 206 -18.20 -12.73 -10.33
C PRO A 206 -17.43 -11.47 -10.72
N ASN A 207 -16.10 -11.59 -10.88
CA ASN A 207 -15.23 -10.45 -11.17
C ASN A 207 -15.67 -9.65 -12.42
N PHE A 208 -16.29 -10.29 -13.42
CA PHE A 208 -16.75 -9.59 -14.61
C PHE A 208 -17.91 -8.62 -14.29
N LEU A 209 -18.84 -8.98 -13.38
CA LEU A 209 -19.92 -8.10 -12.95
C LEU A 209 -19.41 -6.92 -12.14
N LEU A 210 -18.44 -7.17 -11.23
CA LEU A 210 -17.78 -6.09 -10.49
C LEU A 210 -17.04 -5.13 -11.42
N LYS A 211 -16.33 -5.64 -12.42
CA LYS A 211 -15.66 -4.84 -13.45
C LYS A 211 -16.67 -4.00 -14.25
N THR A 212 -17.78 -4.60 -14.71
CA THR A 212 -18.83 -3.89 -15.43
C THR A 212 -19.41 -2.76 -14.58
N LEU A 213 -19.74 -3.04 -13.31
CA LEU A 213 -20.25 -2.03 -12.38
C LEU A 213 -19.25 -0.88 -12.18
N ALA A 214 -17.97 -1.21 -12.01
CA ALA A 214 -16.91 -0.22 -11.85
C ALA A 214 -16.77 0.67 -13.11
N HIS A 215 -16.83 0.09 -14.30
CA HIS A 215 -16.80 0.86 -15.55
C HIS A 215 -18.00 1.79 -15.68
N VAL A 216 -19.21 1.31 -15.35
CA VAL A 216 -20.43 2.16 -15.36
C VAL A 216 -20.25 3.33 -14.38
N LYS A 217 -19.87 3.07 -13.13
CA LYS A 217 -19.64 4.12 -12.13
C LYS A 217 -18.53 5.09 -12.54
N ASN A 218 -17.46 4.58 -13.14
CA ASN A 218 -16.36 5.39 -13.65
C ASN A 218 -16.82 6.31 -14.80
N ASN A 219 -17.70 5.84 -15.71
CA ASN A 219 -18.27 6.67 -16.77
C ASN A 219 -19.22 7.74 -16.21
N ILE A 220 -20.06 7.39 -15.22
CA ILE A 220 -20.89 8.37 -14.51
C ILE A 220 -20.02 9.43 -13.83
N SER A 221 -18.89 9.04 -13.23
CA SER A 221 -17.96 9.97 -12.57
C SER A 221 -17.32 10.97 -13.52
N ARG A 222 -17.19 10.63 -14.82
CA ARG A 222 -16.72 11.55 -15.86
C ARG A 222 -17.67 12.72 -16.07
N ILE A 223 -18.99 12.45 -15.95
CA ILE A 223 -20.05 13.45 -16.12
C ILE A 223 -20.27 14.22 -14.83
N THR A 224 -20.40 13.52 -13.71
CA THR A 224 -20.73 14.11 -12.40
C THR A 224 -19.56 14.80 -11.72
N ASN A 225 -18.33 14.53 -12.15
CA ASN A 225 -17.08 14.98 -11.54
C ASN A 225 -16.90 14.55 -10.07
N LYS A 226 -17.61 13.50 -9.65
CA LYS A 226 -17.51 12.94 -8.30
C LYS A 226 -16.73 11.62 -8.32
N GLU A 227 -15.83 11.44 -7.35
CA GLU A 227 -15.08 10.19 -7.20
C GLU A 227 -16.05 9.03 -6.90
N PRO A 228 -15.99 7.94 -7.67
CA PRO A 228 -16.84 6.79 -7.43
C PRO A 228 -16.31 5.98 -6.25
N ASP A 229 -17.19 5.25 -5.57
CA ASP A 229 -16.85 4.36 -4.47
C ASP A 229 -16.06 3.11 -4.92
N ILE A 230 -16.12 2.79 -6.21
CA ILE A 230 -15.38 1.69 -6.84
C ILE A 230 -14.92 2.10 -8.24
N THR A 231 -13.65 1.85 -8.56
CA THR A 231 -13.02 2.12 -9.86
C THR A 231 -12.61 0.81 -10.53
N PRO A 232 -12.43 0.76 -11.86
CA PRO A 232 -11.88 -0.42 -12.54
C PRO A 232 -10.53 -0.84 -11.97
N GLU A 233 -9.68 0.12 -11.62
CA GLU A 233 -8.37 -0.07 -11.03
C GLU A 233 -8.48 -0.72 -9.64
N SER A 234 -9.37 -0.21 -8.78
CA SER A 234 -9.58 -0.79 -7.45
C SER A 234 -10.11 -2.22 -7.53
N VAL A 235 -11.03 -2.51 -8.49
CA VAL A 235 -11.50 -3.89 -8.72
C VAL A 235 -10.37 -4.81 -9.13
N ALA A 236 -9.45 -4.35 -9.97
CA ALA A 236 -8.33 -5.17 -10.37
C ALA A 236 -7.41 -5.49 -9.18
N LEU A 237 -7.10 -4.50 -8.35
CA LEU A 237 -6.29 -4.66 -7.14
C LEU A 237 -6.92 -5.60 -6.10
N ILE A 238 -8.23 -5.48 -5.85
CA ILE A 238 -8.94 -6.38 -4.92
C ILE A 238 -9.31 -7.74 -5.53
N SER A 239 -9.07 -7.94 -6.82
CA SER A 239 -9.20 -9.24 -7.50
C SER A 239 -7.86 -9.95 -7.66
N ASP A 240 -6.77 -9.35 -7.17
CA ASP A 240 -5.45 -9.96 -7.17
C ASP A 240 -5.41 -11.20 -6.27
N LEU A 241 -4.61 -12.18 -6.63
CA LEU A 241 -4.52 -13.47 -5.95
C LEU A 241 -3.06 -13.73 -5.59
N TYR A 242 -2.66 -13.34 -4.37
CA TYR A 242 -1.30 -13.59 -3.92
C TYR A 242 -1.21 -13.95 -2.43
N GLY A 243 -0.16 -14.70 -2.10
CA GLY A 243 0.44 -14.79 -0.78
C GLY A 243 1.79 -14.10 -0.78
N CYS A 244 2.41 -13.91 0.37
CA CYS A 244 3.68 -13.21 0.49
C CYS A 244 4.63 -13.96 1.43
N ASP A 245 5.81 -14.35 0.92
CA ASP A 245 6.87 -14.89 1.77
C ASP A 245 7.84 -13.78 2.22
N ALA A 246 7.63 -13.27 3.43
CA ALA A 246 8.50 -12.29 4.06
C ALA A 246 9.75 -12.92 4.74
N LYS A 247 10.21 -14.10 4.29
CA LYS A 247 11.35 -14.81 4.92
C LYS A 247 12.63 -13.99 4.90
N LYS A 248 12.91 -13.27 3.81
CA LYS A 248 14.07 -12.40 3.69
C LYS A 248 14.05 -11.29 4.74
N ALA A 249 12.90 -10.61 4.89
CA ALA A 249 12.73 -9.58 5.92
C ALA A 249 12.87 -10.16 7.34
N ARG A 250 12.32 -11.34 7.59
CA ARG A 250 12.50 -12.03 8.89
C ARG A 250 13.97 -12.32 9.20
N ASN A 251 14.71 -12.81 8.22
CA ASN A 251 16.12 -13.18 8.41
C ASN A 251 17.05 -11.97 8.52
N ASP A 252 16.89 -11.00 7.60
CA ASP A 252 17.83 -9.89 7.47
C ASP A 252 17.47 -8.71 8.38
N LEU A 253 16.16 -8.43 8.56
CA LEU A 253 15.68 -7.26 9.29
C LEU A 253 15.11 -7.60 10.68
N HIS A 254 15.16 -8.87 11.12
CA HIS A 254 14.51 -9.35 12.34
C HIS A 254 13.00 -9.00 12.37
N TYR A 255 12.38 -8.97 11.19
CA TYR A 255 10.98 -8.62 11.02
C TYR A 255 10.05 -9.62 11.70
N GLN A 256 9.11 -9.12 12.49
CA GLN A 256 8.12 -9.92 13.19
C GLN A 256 6.73 -9.36 12.91
N THR A 257 5.72 -10.22 12.94
CA THR A 257 4.33 -9.84 12.68
C THR A 257 3.42 -10.25 13.82
N ARG A 258 2.48 -9.39 14.16
CA ARG A 258 1.36 -9.70 15.03
C ARG A 258 0.42 -10.70 14.36
N SER A 259 -0.41 -11.35 15.15
CA SER A 259 -1.52 -12.12 14.63
C SER A 259 -2.55 -11.21 13.97
N ILE A 260 -3.25 -11.73 12.98
CA ILE A 260 -4.36 -10.99 12.35
C ILE A 260 -5.47 -10.70 13.35
N ASP A 261 -5.64 -11.57 14.33
CA ASP A 261 -6.64 -11.40 15.40
C ASP A 261 -6.35 -10.16 16.26
N GLU A 262 -5.11 -10.00 16.73
CA GLU A 262 -4.64 -8.82 17.46
C GLU A 262 -4.78 -7.56 16.60
N THR A 263 -4.30 -7.61 15.37
CA THR A 263 -4.35 -6.49 14.43
C THR A 263 -5.78 -6.01 14.19
N LEU A 264 -6.72 -6.93 13.96
CA LEU A 264 -8.12 -6.57 13.74
C LEU A 264 -8.77 -6.06 15.02
N THR A 265 -8.48 -6.65 16.18
CA THR A 265 -9.02 -6.20 17.48
C THR A 265 -8.62 -4.74 17.74
N ASP A 266 -7.34 -4.41 17.56
CA ASP A 266 -6.84 -3.05 17.77
C ASP A 266 -7.37 -2.07 16.71
N THR A 267 -7.50 -2.51 15.45
CA THR A 267 -8.08 -1.70 14.38
C THR A 267 -9.53 -1.35 14.66
N LEU A 268 -10.34 -2.33 15.07
CA LEU A 268 -11.75 -2.11 15.44
C LEU A 268 -11.87 -1.19 16.67
N GLY A 269 -11.03 -1.40 17.68
CA GLY A 269 -10.96 -0.52 18.86
C GLY A 269 -10.64 0.93 18.48
N PHE A 270 -9.68 1.15 17.58
CA PHE A 270 -9.37 2.47 17.03
C PHE A 270 -10.59 3.07 16.30
N LEU A 271 -11.21 2.33 15.36
CA LEU A 271 -12.34 2.83 14.58
C LEU A 271 -13.55 3.17 15.43
N THR A 272 -13.81 2.39 16.49
CA THR A 272 -14.87 2.67 17.48
C THR A 272 -14.56 3.96 18.26
N LYS A 273 -13.32 4.12 18.75
CA LYS A 273 -12.89 5.32 19.47
C LYS A 273 -13.03 6.59 18.62
N GLU A 274 -12.71 6.49 17.34
CA GLU A 274 -12.82 7.61 16.37
C GLU A 274 -14.26 7.78 15.85
N LYS A 275 -15.23 6.99 16.34
CA LYS A 275 -16.67 7.02 15.95
C LYS A 275 -16.88 6.79 14.44
N LEU A 276 -16.05 5.94 13.84
CA LEU A 276 -16.14 5.59 12.42
C LEU A 276 -17.01 4.34 12.20
N ILE A 277 -17.10 3.50 13.22
CA ILE A 277 -18.01 2.34 13.31
C ILE A 277 -18.78 2.37 14.61
#